data_c8f3f29d7d2f270ae66cc90b6ffe3385
#
_entry.id   c8f3f29d7d2f270ae66cc90b6ffe3385
#
_cell.length_a   1.000
_cell.length_b   1.000
_cell.length_c   1.000
_cell.angle_alpha   90.00
_cell.angle_beta   90.00
_cell.angle_gamma   90.00
#
_symmetry.space_group_name_H-M   'P 1'
#
loop_
_entity.id
_entity.type
_entity.pdbx_description
1 polymer ?
#
loop_
_entity_poly.entity_id
_entity_poly.type
_entity_poly.pdbx_seq_one_letter_code
_entity_poly.pdbx_strand_id
1 'polypeptide(L)'
;MAEELGKFSVEHVSNIYLEDADGNISNHTNWRGTADGYGVIYGTLIFGPTPLTEMNDSLEGGPVKYIGQAFLEDGTNLAGAGSGQWSKKPGEHVWETDYVLQVSDGTKIRSVGEIHLDTLIFSGTNYSVDE
;
A
#
# COMPACT_ATOMS: atom_id res chain seq x y z
N MET A 1 -8.84 19.32 -9.43
CA MET A 1 -8.59 19.13 -8.00
C MET A 1 -8.90 17.72 -7.58
N ALA A 2 -8.08 17.19 -6.68
CA ALA A 2 -8.34 15.86 -6.13
C ALA A 2 -9.53 15.90 -5.19
N GLU A 3 -10.38 14.89 -5.29
CA GLU A 3 -11.54 14.74 -4.41
C GLU A 3 -11.34 13.50 -3.56
N GLU A 4 -11.79 13.57 -2.32
CA GLU A 4 -11.77 12.39 -1.46
C GLU A 4 -12.82 11.40 -1.96
N LEU A 5 -12.38 10.17 -2.24
CA LEU A 5 -13.25 9.09 -2.68
C LEU A 5 -13.77 8.26 -1.50
N GLY A 6 -13.05 8.30 -0.39
CA GLY A 6 -13.45 7.57 0.81
C GLY A 6 -12.25 7.07 1.59
N LYS A 7 -12.54 6.30 2.63
CA LYS A 7 -11.55 5.74 3.53
C LYS A 7 -11.35 4.26 3.25
N PHE A 8 -10.18 3.74 3.63
CA PHE A 8 -9.94 2.32 3.59
C PHE A 8 -9.32 1.87 4.91
N SER A 9 -9.54 0.61 5.23
CA SER A 9 -8.92 -0.02 6.39
C SER A 9 -8.73 -1.49 6.10
N VAL A 10 -7.49 -1.94 6.21
CA VAL A 10 -7.13 -3.33 5.95
C VAL A 10 -6.25 -3.83 7.07
N GLU A 11 -6.38 -5.12 7.38
CA GLU A 11 -5.58 -5.75 8.41
C GLU A 11 -4.47 -6.59 7.81
N HIS A 12 -3.38 -6.71 8.54
CA HIS A 12 -2.23 -7.49 8.11
C HIS A 12 -2.55 -8.99 8.09
N VAL A 13 -2.15 -9.67 7.02
CA VAL A 13 -2.34 -11.11 6.87
C VAL A 13 -1.01 -11.83 6.99
N SER A 14 -0.01 -11.42 6.22
CA SER A 14 1.29 -12.10 6.19
C SER A 14 2.34 -11.25 5.51
N ASN A 15 3.60 -11.62 5.69
CA ASN A 15 4.73 -11.04 4.97
C ASN A 15 5.49 -12.13 4.25
N ILE A 16 5.98 -11.81 3.05
CA ILE A 16 6.90 -12.68 2.32
C ILE A 16 8.11 -11.83 1.94
N TYR A 17 9.30 -12.33 2.28
CA TYR A 17 10.55 -11.61 2.01
C TYR A 17 11.26 -12.28 0.83
N LEU A 18 11.69 -11.47 -0.13
CA LEU A 18 12.41 -11.94 -1.31
C LEU A 18 13.73 -11.22 -1.42
N GLU A 19 14.75 -11.94 -1.85
CA GLU A 19 16.06 -11.37 -2.09
C GLU A 19 16.40 -11.55 -3.57
N ASP A 20 16.85 -10.48 -4.23
CA ASP A 20 17.25 -10.59 -5.64
C ASP A 20 18.73 -10.95 -5.76
N ALA A 21 19.22 -11.07 -7.02
CA ALA A 21 20.59 -11.47 -7.28
C ALA A 21 21.63 -10.48 -6.78
N ASP A 22 21.23 -9.23 -6.56
CA ASP A 22 22.14 -8.18 -6.10
C ASP A 22 22.11 -7.98 -4.59
N GLY A 23 21.39 -8.83 -3.86
CA GLY A 23 21.30 -8.75 -2.41
C GLY A 23 20.31 -7.72 -1.91
N ASN A 24 19.39 -7.27 -2.76
CA ASN A 24 18.33 -6.35 -2.36
C ASN A 24 17.13 -7.12 -1.85
N ILE A 25 16.52 -6.62 -0.79
CA ILE A 25 15.40 -7.28 -0.12
C ILE A 25 14.12 -6.54 -0.45
N SER A 26 13.07 -7.29 -0.76
CA SER A 26 11.71 -6.76 -0.89
C SER A 26 10.82 -7.45 0.13
N ASN A 27 10.03 -6.69 0.83
CA ASN A 27 9.07 -7.21 1.80
C ASN A 27 7.67 -7.08 1.19
N HIS A 28 7.05 -8.22 0.91
CA HIS A 28 5.70 -8.29 0.35
C HIS A 28 4.72 -8.48 1.50
N THR A 29 4.04 -7.40 1.86
CA THR A 29 3.09 -7.43 2.97
C THR A 29 1.69 -7.59 2.41
N ASN A 30 0.95 -8.57 2.92
CA ASN A 30 -0.38 -8.91 2.42
C ASN A 30 -1.46 -8.42 3.38
N TRP A 31 -2.52 -7.84 2.82
CA TRP A 31 -3.56 -7.14 3.57
C TRP A 31 -4.94 -7.52 3.06
N ARG A 32 -5.94 -7.44 3.96
CA ARG A 32 -7.34 -7.64 3.57
C ARG A 32 -8.22 -6.69 4.39
N GLY A 33 -9.30 -6.25 3.80
CA GLY A 33 -10.25 -5.38 4.50
C GLY A 33 -11.25 -4.78 3.55
N THR A 34 -11.56 -3.50 3.75
CA THR A 34 -12.57 -2.81 2.96
C THR A 34 -12.12 -1.40 2.59
N ALA A 35 -12.72 -0.89 1.50
CA ALA A 35 -12.57 0.51 1.12
C ALA A 35 -13.91 1.06 0.68
N ASP A 36 -14.20 2.28 1.09
CA ASP A 36 -15.45 2.96 0.70
C ASP A 36 -15.54 3.03 -0.82
N GLY A 37 -16.68 2.62 -1.35
CA GLY A 37 -16.93 2.63 -2.78
C GLY A 37 -16.35 1.45 -3.54
N TYR A 38 -15.55 0.60 -2.89
CA TYR A 38 -14.87 -0.53 -3.55
C TYR A 38 -15.17 -1.89 -2.92
N GLY A 39 -15.75 -1.91 -1.73
CA GLY A 39 -16.13 -3.17 -1.07
C GLY A 39 -14.95 -3.87 -0.43
N VAL A 40 -14.87 -5.18 -0.62
CA VAL A 40 -13.82 -6.02 -0.02
C VAL A 40 -12.54 -5.90 -0.84
N ILE A 41 -11.41 -5.71 -0.15
CA ILE A 41 -10.11 -5.54 -0.78
C ILE A 41 -9.14 -6.59 -0.30
N TYR A 42 -8.36 -7.14 -1.24
CA TYR A 42 -7.15 -7.90 -0.96
C TYR A 42 -6.01 -7.23 -1.70
N GLY A 43 -4.93 -6.92 -1.00
CA GLY A 43 -3.82 -6.24 -1.64
C GLY A 43 -2.48 -6.58 -1.02
N THR A 44 -1.44 -6.32 -1.79
CA THR A 44 -0.05 -6.52 -1.38
C THR A 44 0.68 -5.19 -1.51
N LEU A 45 1.30 -4.76 -0.41
CA LEU A 45 2.25 -3.65 -0.43
C LEU A 45 3.65 -4.25 -0.47
N ILE A 46 4.45 -3.79 -1.42
CA ILE A 46 5.82 -4.25 -1.59
C ILE A 46 6.75 -3.12 -1.20
N PHE A 47 7.51 -3.32 -0.13
CA PHE A 47 8.50 -2.35 0.36
C PHE A 47 9.87 -2.76 -0.18
N GLY A 48 10.51 -1.88 -0.90
CA GLY A 48 11.80 -2.16 -1.51
C GLY A 48 11.73 -2.11 -3.02
N PRO A 49 12.79 -2.56 -3.72
CA PRO A 49 13.94 -3.28 -3.16
C PRO A 49 14.88 -2.37 -2.37
N THR A 50 15.50 -2.92 -1.32
CA THR A 50 16.42 -2.19 -0.46
C THR A 50 17.63 -3.07 -0.17
N PRO A 51 18.86 -2.54 -0.29
CA PRO A 51 20.04 -3.34 0.08
C PRO A 51 19.95 -3.78 1.54
N LEU A 52 20.30 -5.03 1.81
CA LEU A 52 20.20 -5.57 3.15
C LEU A 52 20.94 -4.71 4.18
N THR A 53 22.09 -4.17 3.80
CA THR A 53 22.90 -3.35 4.69
C THR A 53 22.25 -2.03 5.08
N GLU A 54 21.21 -1.61 4.34
CA GLU A 54 20.47 -0.38 4.63
C GLU A 54 19.19 -0.63 5.41
N MET A 55 18.83 -1.89 5.66
CA MET A 55 17.60 -2.24 6.37
C MET A 55 17.83 -2.23 7.87
N ASN A 56 17.99 -1.03 8.42
CA ASN A 56 18.21 -0.82 9.85
C ASN A 56 17.41 0.41 10.29
N ASP A 57 17.56 0.79 11.55
CA ASP A 57 16.74 1.86 12.13
C ASP A 57 17.05 3.25 11.59
N SER A 58 18.09 3.41 10.78
CA SER A 58 18.33 4.69 10.09
C SER A 58 17.59 4.80 8.76
N LEU A 59 16.97 3.72 8.28
CA LEU A 59 16.21 3.74 7.04
C LEU A 59 14.83 4.38 7.29
N GLU A 60 14.59 5.54 6.69
CA GLU A 60 13.40 6.34 6.96
C GLU A 60 12.45 6.45 5.78
N GLY A 61 12.75 5.82 4.67
CA GLY A 61 11.87 5.87 3.51
C GLY A 61 12.41 5.08 2.34
N GLY A 62 11.58 4.97 1.31
CA GLY A 62 11.97 4.27 0.10
C GLY A 62 10.77 4.03 -0.82
N PRO A 63 10.97 3.23 -1.86
CA PRO A 63 9.90 2.94 -2.80
C PRO A 63 8.90 1.95 -2.22
N VAL A 64 7.63 2.13 -2.59
CA VAL A 64 6.57 1.19 -2.25
C VAL A 64 5.73 0.95 -3.49
N LYS A 65 5.17 -0.24 -3.60
CA LYS A 65 4.32 -0.64 -4.71
C LYS A 65 3.09 -1.32 -4.15
N TYR A 66 1.94 -1.10 -4.79
CA TYR A 66 0.71 -1.76 -4.41
C TYR A 66 0.16 -2.55 -5.59
N ILE A 67 -0.33 -3.75 -5.32
CA ILE A 67 -1.06 -4.57 -6.28
C ILE A 67 -2.21 -5.20 -5.53
N GLY A 68 -3.42 -5.06 -6.05
CA GLY A 68 -4.56 -5.64 -5.35
C GLY A 68 -5.82 -5.72 -6.18
N GLN A 69 -6.86 -6.22 -5.55
CA GLN A 69 -8.18 -6.38 -6.15
C GLN A 69 -9.26 -5.89 -5.21
N ALA A 70 -10.35 -5.43 -5.80
CA ALA A 70 -11.55 -5.01 -5.08
C ALA A 70 -12.73 -5.83 -5.58
N PHE A 71 -13.59 -6.24 -4.65
CA PHE A 71 -14.77 -7.05 -4.94
C PHE A 71 -15.99 -6.29 -4.43
N LEU A 72 -16.69 -5.65 -5.35
CA LEU A 72 -17.81 -4.77 -5.03
C LEU A 72 -19.09 -5.59 -4.78
N GLU A 73 -20.02 -4.99 -4.03
CA GLU A 73 -21.26 -5.68 -3.65
C GLU A 73 -22.11 -6.05 -4.85
N ASP A 74 -22.03 -5.31 -5.96
CA ASP A 74 -22.79 -5.59 -7.17
C ASP A 74 -22.19 -6.71 -8.01
N GLY A 75 -21.11 -7.34 -7.55
CA GLY A 75 -20.45 -8.42 -8.27
C GLY A 75 -19.33 -7.97 -9.20
N THR A 76 -19.06 -6.66 -9.27
CA THR A 76 -17.98 -6.13 -10.09
C THR A 76 -16.62 -6.41 -9.43
N ASN A 77 -15.64 -6.80 -10.22
CA ASN A 77 -14.27 -6.99 -9.77
C ASN A 77 -13.40 -5.93 -10.44
N LEU A 78 -12.53 -5.30 -9.63
CA LEU A 78 -11.54 -4.36 -10.14
C LEU A 78 -10.18 -4.79 -9.66
N ALA A 79 -9.16 -4.45 -10.43
CA ALA A 79 -7.78 -4.65 -10.02
C ALA A 79 -7.05 -3.31 -10.12
N GLY A 80 -6.04 -3.14 -9.30
CA GLY A 80 -5.26 -1.91 -9.32
C GLY A 80 -3.81 -2.20 -9.01
N ALA A 81 -2.93 -1.38 -9.56
CA ALA A 81 -1.50 -1.47 -9.29
C ALA A 81 -0.89 -0.10 -9.43
N GLY A 82 0.12 0.17 -8.63
CA GLY A 82 0.80 1.45 -8.70
C GLY A 82 1.98 1.51 -7.76
N SER A 83 2.61 2.67 -7.72
CA SER A 83 3.82 2.83 -6.92
C SER A 83 3.90 4.24 -6.36
N GLY A 84 4.73 4.40 -5.36
CA GLY A 84 4.99 5.66 -4.71
C GLY A 84 6.10 5.54 -3.69
N GLN A 85 5.95 6.22 -2.58
CA GLN A 85 6.99 6.29 -1.55
C GLN A 85 6.41 5.96 -0.18
N TRP A 86 7.26 5.37 0.65
CA TRP A 86 6.94 5.20 2.06
C TRP A 86 7.94 5.99 2.89
N SER A 87 7.51 6.41 4.08
CA SER A 87 8.38 7.03 5.06
C SER A 87 8.02 6.48 6.44
N LYS A 88 8.99 6.51 7.34
CA LYS A 88 8.82 5.99 8.69
C LYS A 88 9.06 7.10 9.68
N LYS A 89 8.20 7.18 10.69
CA LYS A 89 8.38 8.14 11.78
C LYS A 89 9.56 7.68 12.65
N PRO A 90 10.55 8.56 12.90
CA PRO A 90 11.69 8.16 13.70
C PRO A 90 11.30 7.67 15.09
N GLY A 91 11.88 6.53 15.49
CA GLY A 91 11.64 5.97 16.81
C GLY A 91 10.29 5.27 16.98
N GLU A 92 9.49 5.17 15.93
CA GLU A 92 8.18 4.55 15.99
C GLU A 92 8.03 3.51 14.88
N HIS A 93 7.23 2.48 15.14
CA HIS A 93 6.89 1.50 14.11
C HIS A 93 5.60 1.93 13.42
N VAL A 94 5.67 3.09 12.76
CA VAL A 94 4.58 3.67 11.99
C VAL A 94 5.13 4.06 10.62
N TRP A 95 4.52 3.51 9.56
CA TRP A 95 4.94 3.77 8.19
C TRP A 95 3.85 4.54 7.47
N GLU A 96 4.23 5.63 6.80
CA GLU A 96 3.31 6.42 5.96
C GLU A 96 3.54 6.03 4.52
N THR A 97 2.46 5.89 3.76
CA THR A 97 2.53 5.52 2.35
C THR A 97 1.77 6.53 1.51
N ASP A 98 2.28 6.79 0.31
CA ASP A 98 1.65 7.70 -0.63
C ASP A 98 1.95 7.16 -2.03
N TYR A 99 0.94 6.64 -2.71
CA TYR A 99 1.14 6.07 -4.04
C TYR A 99 -0.06 6.33 -4.93
N VAL A 100 0.15 6.22 -6.24
CA VAL A 100 -0.89 6.39 -7.24
C VAL A 100 -1.13 5.04 -7.92
N LEU A 101 -2.40 4.65 -7.98
CA LEU A 101 -2.84 3.40 -8.59
C LEU A 101 -3.47 3.67 -9.94
N GLN A 102 -3.20 2.78 -10.88
CA GLN A 102 -3.98 2.63 -12.10
C GLN A 102 -4.97 1.51 -11.85
N VAL A 103 -6.25 1.79 -12.04
CA VAL A 103 -7.31 0.81 -11.81
C VAL A 103 -7.76 0.23 -13.15
N SER A 104 -8.22 -1.02 -13.13
CA SER A 104 -8.57 -1.75 -14.36
C SER A 104 -9.73 -1.14 -15.13
N ASP A 105 -10.52 -0.26 -14.52
CA ASP A 105 -11.59 0.47 -15.21
C ASP A 105 -11.09 1.76 -15.89
N GLY A 106 -9.79 2.02 -15.83
CA GLY A 106 -9.18 3.20 -16.48
C GLY A 106 -8.99 4.39 -15.56
N THR A 107 -9.49 4.34 -14.33
CA THR A 107 -9.32 5.45 -13.40
C THR A 107 -7.98 5.40 -12.68
N LYS A 108 -7.60 6.52 -12.08
CA LYS A 108 -6.41 6.61 -11.24
C LYS A 108 -6.82 7.08 -9.86
N ILE A 109 -6.16 6.53 -8.85
CA ILE A 109 -6.44 6.83 -7.45
C ILE A 109 -5.12 7.12 -6.75
N ARG A 110 -5.10 8.19 -5.96
CA ARG A 110 -4.00 8.44 -5.03
C ARG A 110 -4.41 7.92 -3.68
N SER A 111 -3.60 7.05 -3.09
CA SER A 111 -3.87 6.45 -1.80
C SER A 111 -2.82 6.94 -0.80
N VAL A 112 -3.30 7.49 0.31
CA VAL A 112 -2.43 8.00 1.37
C VAL A 112 -2.85 7.33 2.66
N GLY A 113 -1.91 6.65 3.32
CA GLY A 113 -2.27 5.92 4.52
C GLY A 113 -1.11 5.70 5.48
N GLU A 114 -1.43 5.04 6.58
CA GLU A 114 -0.46 4.73 7.62
C GLU A 114 -0.62 3.28 8.07
N ILE A 115 0.51 2.65 8.33
CA ILE A 115 0.57 1.33 8.93
C ILE A 115 1.07 1.49 10.36
N HIS A 116 0.30 0.96 11.31
CA HIS A 116 0.67 0.95 12.71
C HIS A 116 0.96 -0.50 13.13
N LEU A 117 2.18 -0.77 13.53
CA LEU A 117 2.57 -2.14 13.86
C LEU A 117 1.85 -2.68 15.09
N ASP A 118 1.54 -1.82 16.06
CA ASP A 118 0.86 -2.23 17.28
C ASP A 118 -0.57 -2.73 17.05
N THR A 119 -1.25 -2.20 16.02
CA THR A 119 -2.62 -2.63 15.69
C THR A 119 -2.66 -3.59 14.50
N LEU A 120 -1.58 -3.64 13.71
CA LEU A 120 -1.51 -4.40 12.45
C LEU A 120 -2.56 -3.94 11.44
N ILE A 121 -2.89 -2.65 11.49
CA ILE A 121 -3.86 -2.03 10.59
C ILE A 121 -3.15 -1.03 9.66
N PHE A 122 -3.52 -1.10 8.39
CA PHE A 122 -3.15 -0.12 7.38
C PHE A 122 -4.42 0.60 6.96
N SER A 123 -4.49 1.89 7.21
CA SER A 123 -5.70 2.66 6.93
C SER A 123 -5.34 4.02 6.35
N GLY A 124 -6.28 4.62 5.66
CA GLY A 124 -6.06 5.93 5.07
C GLY A 124 -7.21 6.38 4.21
N THR A 125 -6.88 7.25 3.26
CA THR A 125 -7.85 7.91 2.40
C THR A 125 -7.45 7.78 0.95
N ASN A 126 -8.44 7.53 0.09
CA ASN A 126 -8.26 7.50 -1.35
C ASN A 126 -8.79 8.79 -1.96
N TYR A 127 -8.06 9.32 -2.94
CA TYR A 127 -8.41 10.55 -3.64
C TYR A 127 -8.44 10.29 -5.14
N SER A 128 -9.29 11.04 -5.85
CA SER A 128 -9.25 11.04 -7.32
C SER A 128 -7.96 11.72 -7.79
N VAL A 129 -7.54 11.37 -8.99
CA VAL A 129 -6.37 12.01 -9.62
C VAL A 129 -6.86 12.69 -10.87
N ASP A 130 -6.69 14.02 -10.91
CA ASP A 130 -7.04 14.83 -12.08
C ASP A 130 -5.84 14.84 -13.02
N GLU A 131 -6.10 14.61 -14.28
CA GLU A 131 -5.06 14.64 -15.31
C GLU A 131 -5.02 15.99 -16.01
#